data_707382b69809e6f3244f374b45db36f1
#
_entry.id   707382b69809e6f3244f374b45db36f1
#
_cell.length_a   1.000
_cell.length_b   1.000
_cell.length_c   1.000
_cell.angle_alpha   90.00
_cell.angle_beta   90.00
_cell.angle_gamma   90.00
#
_symmetry.space_group_name_H-M   'P 1'
#
loop_
_entity.id
_entity.type
_entity.pdbx_description
1 polymer ?
#
loop_
_entity_poly.entity_id
_entity_poly.type
_entity_poly.pdbx_seq_one_letter_code
_entity_poly.pdbx_strand_id
1 'polypeptide(L)'
;VRAFWRVFGVAYAELLFWKRQWMWLAQSLMYLLGFAVVAIAWGGLAALKHIIVVSAIAGAWGIGLDVIGQMVGWHKLSKQYEFHVASPLSLAEYYAGVVWGQVPFLAADVAVPLAAALLLGVPPAPLLALSAIALAALALGSFLALAVVLRIRNPMNISAVTNPLYSLTTILPPVYYPMSALPQPLRLLALASPTTPLAELARLATGAAEACLDPAAALGLAAAWLLLSAVALKGALKWGLED
;
A
#
# COMPACT_ATOMS: atom_id res chain seq x y z
N VAL A 1 12.48 -8.15 -24.45
CA VAL A 1 11.51 -7.43 -25.31
C VAL A 1 10.11 -8.08 -25.19
N ARG A 2 9.95 -9.41 -25.33
CA ARG A 2 8.63 -10.09 -25.26
C ARG A 2 7.97 -9.98 -23.88
N ALA A 3 8.71 -10.19 -22.79
CA ALA A 3 8.20 -10.07 -21.43
C ALA A 3 7.69 -8.64 -21.12
N PHE A 4 8.42 -7.61 -21.56
CA PHE A 4 7.99 -6.21 -21.40
C PHE A 4 6.62 -5.96 -22.04
N TRP A 5 6.40 -6.41 -23.28
CA TRP A 5 5.12 -6.19 -23.97
C TRP A 5 3.96 -6.94 -23.32
N ARG A 6 4.23 -8.09 -22.69
CA ARG A 6 3.22 -8.83 -21.94
C ARG A 6 2.81 -8.10 -20.67
N VAL A 7 3.78 -7.64 -19.88
CA VAL A 7 3.54 -6.81 -18.67
C VAL A 7 2.80 -5.53 -19.06
N PHE A 8 3.25 -4.84 -20.13
CA PHE A 8 2.62 -3.62 -20.62
C PHE A 8 1.19 -3.85 -21.09
N GLY A 9 0.90 -4.97 -21.73
CA GLY A 9 -0.46 -5.31 -22.17
C GLY A 9 -1.45 -5.42 -21.00
N VAL A 10 -1.05 -6.10 -19.92
CA VAL A 10 -1.85 -6.18 -18.68
C VAL A 10 -1.99 -4.79 -18.06
N ALA A 11 -0.89 -4.05 -17.88
CA ALA A 11 -0.91 -2.71 -17.31
C ALA A 11 -1.80 -1.73 -18.11
N TYR A 12 -1.76 -1.82 -19.43
CA TYR A 12 -2.59 -1.00 -20.29
C TYR A 12 -4.10 -1.29 -20.13
N ALA A 13 -4.47 -2.55 -20.00
CA ALA A 13 -5.85 -2.94 -19.72
C ALA A 13 -6.35 -2.36 -18.39
N GLU A 14 -5.52 -2.41 -17.35
CA GLU A 14 -5.79 -1.81 -16.04
C GLU A 14 -5.95 -0.28 -16.14
N LEU A 15 -5.06 0.40 -16.86
CA LEU A 15 -5.14 1.85 -17.06
C LEU A 15 -6.44 2.25 -17.76
N LEU A 16 -6.91 1.47 -18.74
CA LEU A 16 -8.20 1.71 -19.39
C LEU A 16 -9.38 1.50 -18.45
N PHE A 17 -9.29 0.52 -17.55
CA PHE A 17 -10.29 0.33 -16.50
C PHE A 17 -10.36 1.55 -15.60
N TRP A 18 -9.24 2.04 -15.06
CA TRP A 18 -9.19 3.21 -14.17
C TRP A 18 -9.62 4.51 -14.86
N LYS A 19 -9.34 4.67 -16.14
CA LYS A 19 -9.85 5.80 -16.93
C LYS A 19 -11.38 5.85 -16.90
N ARG A 20 -12.04 4.72 -16.91
CA ARG A 20 -13.52 4.63 -16.83
C ARG A 20 -14.03 4.78 -15.41
N GLN A 21 -13.25 4.41 -14.43
CA GLN A 21 -13.57 4.38 -13.01
C GLN A 21 -12.87 5.51 -12.21
N TRP A 22 -12.65 6.67 -12.85
CA TRP A 22 -11.90 7.80 -12.26
C TRP A 22 -12.45 8.28 -10.91
N MET A 23 -13.72 8.00 -10.58
CA MET A 23 -14.32 8.35 -9.29
C MET A 23 -13.61 7.68 -8.11
N TRP A 24 -12.99 6.51 -8.29
CA TRP A 24 -12.18 5.86 -7.25
C TRP A 24 -10.94 6.69 -6.91
N LEU A 25 -10.30 7.29 -7.94
CA LEU A 25 -9.17 8.19 -7.72
C LEU A 25 -9.60 9.48 -7.01
N ALA A 26 -10.78 10.01 -7.35
CA ALA A 26 -11.34 11.17 -6.66
C ALA A 26 -11.64 10.84 -5.20
N GLN A 27 -12.20 9.68 -4.89
CA GLN A 27 -12.43 9.21 -3.53
C GLN A 27 -11.13 9.13 -2.73
N SER A 28 -10.07 8.60 -3.31
CA SER A 28 -8.75 8.49 -2.69
C SER A 28 -8.22 9.87 -2.27
N LEU A 29 -8.28 10.85 -3.16
CA LEU A 29 -7.90 12.24 -2.85
C LEU A 29 -8.80 12.88 -1.77
N MET A 30 -10.09 12.53 -1.72
CA MET A 30 -10.99 13.02 -0.67
C MET A 30 -10.61 12.51 0.71
N TYR A 31 -10.12 11.27 0.83
CA TYR A 31 -9.58 10.77 2.10
C TYR A 31 -8.37 11.58 2.57
N LEU A 32 -7.41 11.85 1.67
CA LEU A 32 -6.25 12.69 1.99
C LEU A 32 -6.68 14.08 2.47
N LEU A 33 -7.61 14.72 1.77
CA LEU A 33 -8.13 16.04 2.14
C LEU A 33 -8.85 16.00 3.48
N GLY A 34 -9.67 14.98 3.73
CA GLY A 34 -10.37 14.81 5.01
C GLY A 34 -9.41 14.70 6.19
N PHE A 35 -8.38 13.86 6.08
CA PHE A 35 -7.34 13.75 7.11
C PHE A 35 -6.54 15.05 7.28
N ALA A 36 -6.25 15.75 6.17
CA ALA A 36 -5.56 17.04 6.23
C ALA A 36 -6.38 18.12 6.98
N VAL A 37 -7.69 18.19 6.73
CA VAL A 37 -8.59 19.12 7.45
C VAL A 37 -8.64 18.80 8.94
N VAL A 38 -8.78 17.52 9.30
CA VAL A 38 -8.77 17.08 10.71
C VAL A 38 -7.44 17.41 11.39
N ALA A 39 -6.31 17.17 10.69
CA ALA A 39 -4.99 17.48 11.22
C ALA A 39 -4.80 18.98 11.49
N ILE A 40 -5.23 19.84 10.57
CA ILE A 40 -5.16 21.29 10.74
C ILE A 40 -6.03 21.73 11.93
N ALA A 41 -7.24 21.19 12.03
CA ALA A 41 -8.20 21.59 13.07
C ALA A 41 -7.71 21.23 14.49
N TRP A 42 -7.00 20.12 14.67
CA TRP A 42 -6.59 19.65 15.99
C TRP A 42 -5.13 19.89 16.34
N GLY A 43 -4.22 19.96 15.37
CA GLY A 43 -2.80 20.09 15.63
C GLY A 43 -2.06 21.09 14.74
N GLY A 44 -2.78 21.87 13.95
CA GLY A 44 -2.21 22.90 13.10
C GLY A 44 -1.26 22.36 12.03
N LEU A 45 -0.29 23.19 11.63
CA LEU A 45 0.63 22.88 10.53
C LEU A 45 1.57 21.69 10.82
N ALA A 46 1.95 21.49 12.08
CA ALA A 46 2.82 20.36 12.46
C ALA A 46 2.09 19.02 12.27
N ALA A 47 0.82 18.93 12.71
CA ALA A 47 0.00 17.75 12.49
C ALA A 47 -0.31 17.53 11.02
N LEU A 48 -0.55 18.58 10.23
CA LEU A 48 -0.72 18.49 8.79
C LEU A 48 0.52 17.89 8.13
N LYS A 49 1.72 18.39 8.44
CA LYS A 49 2.98 17.88 7.89
C LYS A 49 3.14 16.39 8.20
N HIS A 50 2.85 15.97 9.43
CA HIS A 50 2.90 14.57 9.84
C HIS A 50 1.91 13.72 9.01
N ILE A 51 0.63 14.12 8.95
CA ILE A 51 -0.41 13.41 8.20
C ILE A 51 -0.03 13.27 6.72
N ILE A 52 0.45 14.32 6.09
CA ILE A 52 0.87 14.28 4.67
C ILE A 52 2.02 13.29 4.45
N VAL A 53 3.03 13.29 5.32
CA VAL A 53 4.16 12.36 5.23
C VAL A 53 3.70 10.91 5.36
N VAL A 54 2.90 10.60 6.38
CA VAL A 54 2.46 9.21 6.60
C VAL A 54 1.38 8.76 5.62
N SER A 55 0.65 9.69 5.00
CA SER A 55 -0.32 9.38 3.95
C SER A 55 0.34 8.76 2.72
N ALA A 56 1.58 9.13 2.37
CA ALA A 56 2.33 8.47 1.30
C ALA A 56 2.57 6.97 1.61
N ILE A 57 2.82 6.63 2.88
CA ILE A 57 3.02 5.24 3.33
C ILE A 57 1.69 4.50 3.35
N ALA A 58 0.67 5.11 3.97
CA ALA A 58 -0.68 4.54 4.06
C ALA A 58 -1.30 4.32 2.66
N GLY A 59 -1.10 5.27 1.74
CA GLY A 59 -1.55 5.17 0.36
C GLY A 59 -0.85 4.05 -0.40
N ALA A 60 0.47 3.98 -0.35
CA ALA A 60 1.24 2.89 -0.97
C ALA A 60 0.85 1.52 -0.41
N TRP A 61 0.66 1.41 0.91
CA TRP A 61 0.15 0.22 1.58
C TRP A 61 -1.25 -0.13 1.09
N GLY A 62 -2.16 0.85 1.01
CA GLY A 62 -3.53 0.67 0.54
C GLY A 62 -3.59 0.18 -0.91
N ILE A 63 -2.77 0.75 -1.80
CA ILE A 63 -2.65 0.27 -3.17
C ILE A 63 -2.20 -1.19 -3.17
N GLY A 64 -1.16 -1.54 -2.40
CA GLY A 64 -0.65 -2.90 -2.32
C GLY A 64 -1.66 -3.88 -1.76
N LEU A 65 -2.24 -3.57 -0.60
CA LEU A 65 -3.09 -4.51 0.14
C LEU A 65 -4.52 -4.57 -0.42
N ASP A 66 -5.12 -3.42 -0.66
CA ASP A 66 -6.55 -3.33 -0.98
C ASP A 66 -6.79 -3.26 -2.49
N VAL A 67 -6.21 -2.28 -3.19
CA VAL A 67 -6.48 -2.07 -4.62
C VAL A 67 -6.02 -3.28 -5.45
N ILE A 68 -4.78 -3.75 -5.27
CA ILE A 68 -4.25 -4.93 -6.00
C ILE A 68 -5.01 -6.19 -5.60
N GLY A 69 -5.32 -6.37 -4.31
CA GLY A 69 -6.11 -7.50 -3.83
C GLY A 69 -7.49 -7.56 -4.46
N GLN A 70 -8.21 -6.43 -4.48
CA GLN A 70 -9.53 -6.33 -5.11
C GLN A 70 -9.49 -6.50 -6.62
N MET A 71 -8.45 -5.97 -7.29
CA MET A 71 -8.29 -6.12 -8.74
C MET A 71 -8.13 -7.58 -9.14
N VAL A 72 -7.28 -8.33 -8.46
CA VAL A 72 -7.15 -9.79 -8.69
C VAL A 72 -8.47 -10.49 -8.44
N GLY A 73 -9.21 -10.09 -7.40
CA GLY A 73 -10.57 -10.61 -7.15
C GLY A 73 -11.54 -10.30 -8.29
N TRP A 74 -11.51 -9.09 -8.81
CA TRP A 74 -12.32 -8.68 -9.95
C TRP A 74 -11.99 -9.48 -11.22
N HIS A 75 -10.71 -9.74 -11.48
CA HIS A 75 -10.30 -10.61 -12.60
C HIS A 75 -10.83 -12.03 -12.47
N LYS A 76 -10.86 -12.59 -11.24
CA LYS A 76 -11.48 -13.91 -10.98
C LYS A 76 -12.98 -13.88 -11.22
N LEU A 77 -13.70 -12.86 -10.73
CA LEU A 77 -15.15 -12.71 -10.91
C LEU A 77 -15.55 -12.56 -12.38
N SER A 78 -14.80 -11.76 -13.14
CA SER A 78 -15.08 -11.49 -14.55
C SER A 78 -14.49 -12.52 -15.50
N LYS A 79 -13.90 -13.61 -14.98
CA LYS A 79 -13.16 -14.65 -15.73
C LYS A 79 -11.97 -14.14 -16.53
N GLN A 80 -11.55 -12.91 -16.33
CA GLN A 80 -10.34 -12.36 -16.97
C GLN A 80 -9.08 -13.10 -16.52
N TYR A 81 -9.07 -13.60 -15.27
CA TYR A 81 -7.98 -14.41 -14.76
C TYR A 81 -7.74 -15.66 -15.60
N GLU A 82 -8.81 -16.34 -16.03
CA GLU A 82 -8.74 -17.53 -16.90
C GLU A 82 -8.09 -17.21 -18.26
N PHE A 83 -8.44 -16.07 -18.87
CA PHE A 83 -7.81 -15.60 -20.09
C PHE A 83 -6.32 -15.31 -19.91
N HIS A 84 -5.94 -14.73 -18.76
CA HIS A 84 -4.52 -14.51 -18.47
C HIS A 84 -3.76 -15.81 -18.29
N VAL A 85 -4.33 -16.81 -17.61
CA VAL A 85 -3.75 -18.15 -17.44
C VAL A 85 -3.63 -18.90 -18.77
N ALA A 86 -4.62 -18.77 -19.67
CA ALA A 86 -4.60 -19.38 -21.00
C ALA A 86 -3.63 -18.68 -21.97
N SER A 87 -3.16 -17.48 -21.64
CA SER A 87 -2.20 -16.72 -22.45
C SER A 87 -0.75 -17.12 -22.12
N PRO A 88 0.25 -16.77 -22.96
CA PRO A 88 1.64 -17.05 -22.67
C PRO A 88 2.26 -16.16 -21.57
N LEU A 89 1.45 -15.67 -20.62
CA LEU A 89 1.88 -14.91 -19.46
C LEU A 89 2.39 -15.83 -18.36
N SER A 90 3.48 -15.45 -17.73
CA SER A 90 3.84 -16.02 -16.43
C SER A 90 3.10 -15.30 -15.30
N LEU A 91 2.96 -15.96 -14.16
CA LEU A 91 2.37 -15.37 -12.95
C LEU A 91 3.06 -14.04 -12.56
N ALA A 92 4.40 -13.98 -12.66
CA ALA A 92 5.16 -12.78 -12.36
C ALA A 92 4.88 -11.63 -13.35
N GLU A 93 4.77 -11.94 -14.65
CA GLU A 93 4.40 -10.95 -15.68
C GLU A 93 2.98 -10.41 -15.46
N TYR A 94 2.04 -11.30 -15.10
CA TYR A 94 0.66 -10.89 -14.77
C TYR A 94 0.64 -9.92 -13.58
N TYR A 95 1.24 -10.30 -12.44
CA TYR A 95 1.22 -9.42 -11.27
C TYR A 95 2.03 -8.14 -11.47
N ALA A 96 3.16 -8.20 -12.18
CA ALA A 96 3.88 -6.99 -12.55
C ALA A 96 2.99 -6.04 -13.38
N GLY A 97 2.23 -6.57 -14.32
CA GLY A 97 1.27 -5.78 -15.11
C GLY A 97 0.16 -5.17 -14.26
N VAL A 98 -0.42 -5.94 -13.33
CA VAL A 98 -1.43 -5.43 -12.40
C VAL A 98 -0.86 -4.30 -11.53
N VAL A 99 0.34 -4.47 -10.96
CA VAL A 99 1.02 -3.43 -10.15
C VAL A 99 1.29 -2.18 -10.99
N TRP A 100 1.84 -2.34 -12.20
CA TRP A 100 2.10 -1.20 -13.10
C TRP A 100 0.82 -0.49 -13.56
N GLY A 101 -0.29 -1.21 -13.65
CA GLY A 101 -1.59 -0.63 -13.93
C GLY A 101 -2.12 0.29 -12.83
N GLN A 102 -1.55 0.24 -11.61
CA GLN A 102 -1.95 1.11 -10.50
C GLN A 102 -1.25 2.49 -10.50
N VAL A 103 -0.52 2.85 -11.56
CA VAL A 103 0.15 4.17 -11.67
C VAL A 103 -0.79 5.35 -11.36
N PRO A 104 -2.08 5.39 -11.76
CA PRO A 104 -2.98 6.49 -11.37
C PRO A 104 -3.15 6.62 -9.86
N PHE A 105 -3.27 5.51 -9.12
CA PHE A 105 -3.32 5.52 -7.66
C PHE A 105 -1.98 5.91 -7.04
N LEU A 106 -0.86 5.42 -7.57
CA LEU A 106 0.47 5.85 -7.13
C LEU A 106 0.64 7.35 -7.29
N ALA A 107 0.12 7.94 -8.36
CA ALA A 107 0.12 9.39 -8.54
C ALA A 107 -0.74 10.09 -7.47
N ALA A 108 -1.96 9.63 -7.22
CA ALA A 108 -2.87 10.24 -6.25
C ALA A 108 -2.43 10.05 -4.80
N ASP A 109 -2.07 8.82 -4.42
CA ASP A 109 -1.89 8.43 -3.01
C ASP A 109 -0.44 8.46 -2.54
N VAL A 110 0.53 8.60 -3.45
CA VAL A 110 1.94 8.69 -3.11
C VAL A 110 2.56 9.98 -3.66
N ALA A 111 2.47 10.25 -4.97
CA ALA A 111 3.15 11.41 -5.53
C ALA A 111 2.52 12.74 -5.07
N VAL A 112 1.20 12.81 -4.91
CA VAL A 112 0.53 14.02 -4.36
C VAL A 112 0.95 14.30 -2.92
N PRO A 113 0.91 13.33 -1.97
CA PRO A 113 1.47 13.54 -0.63
C PRO A 113 2.96 13.92 -0.62
N LEU A 114 3.80 13.30 -1.47
CA LEU A 114 5.22 13.67 -1.57
C LEU A 114 5.41 15.12 -2.04
N ALA A 115 4.65 15.54 -3.06
CA ALA A 115 4.65 16.92 -3.53
C ALA A 115 4.16 17.90 -2.44
N ALA A 116 3.10 17.54 -1.73
CA ALA A 116 2.59 18.33 -0.61
C ALA A 116 3.60 18.40 0.54
N ALA A 117 4.31 17.31 0.87
CA ALA A 117 5.38 17.30 1.86
C ALA A 117 6.53 18.23 1.48
N LEU A 118 6.91 18.26 0.19
CA LEU A 118 7.90 19.20 -0.33
C LEU A 118 7.45 20.66 -0.13
N LEU A 119 6.19 20.98 -0.46
CA LEU A 119 5.62 22.31 -0.26
C LEU A 119 5.52 22.70 1.21
N LEU A 120 5.39 21.73 2.12
CA LEU A 120 5.42 21.93 3.57
C LEU A 120 6.85 21.97 4.15
N GLY A 121 7.86 22.06 3.30
CA GLY A 121 9.24 22.24 3.69
C GLY A 121 9.98 20.97 4.11
N VAL A 122 9.55 19.78 3.67
CA VAL A 122 10.36 18.56 3.79
C VAL A 122 11.45 18.61 2.73
N PRO A 123 12.75 18.50 3.10
CA PRO A 123 13.84 18.57 2.14
C PRO A 123 13.82 17.40 1.12
N PRO A 124 14.43 17.57 -0.08
CA PRO A 124 14.44 16.51 -1.11
C PRO A 124 15.08 15.18 -0.68
N ALA A 125 16.14 15.20 0.13
CA ALA A 125 16.80 13.97 0.56
C ALA A 125 15.90 13.08 1.44
N PRO A 126 15.20 13.59 2.50
CA PRO A 126 14.14 12.88 3.19
C PRO A 126 13.01 12.37 2.28
N LEU A 127 12.65 13.12 1.23
CA LEU A 127 11.61 12.67 0.29
C LEU A 127 12.04 11.45 -0.54
N LEU A 128 13.33 11.33 -0.89
CA LEU A 128 13.85 10.12 -1.52
C LEU A 128 13.74 8.90 -0.58
N ALA A 129 14.11 9.07 0.69
CA ALA A 129 13.93 8.03 1.70
C ALA A 129 12.44 7.66 1.86
N LEU A 130 11.56 8.66 1.96
CA LEU A 130 10.11 8.45 2.05
C LEU A 130 9.56 7.70 0.84
N SER A 131 10.04 8.01 -0.38
CA SER A 131 9.68 7.29 -1.59
C SER A 131 10.10 5.82 -1.55
N ALA A 132 11.31 5.53 -1.06
CA ALA A 132 11.77 4.15 -0.89
C ALA A 132 10.94 3.38 0.15
N ILE A 133 10.58 4.02 1.26
CA ILE A 133 9.70 3.43 2.28
C ILE A 133 8.30 3.18 1.71
N ALA A 134 7.75 4.11 0.91
CA ALA A 134 6.47 3.93 0.23
C ALA A 134 6.49 2.75 -0.76
N LEU A 135 7.58 2.58 -1.52
CA LEU A 135 7.76 1.41 -2.39
C LEU A 135 7.84 0.09 -1.59
N ALA A 136 8.51 0.11 -0.45
CA ALA A 136 8.53 -1.04 0.46
C ALA A 136 7.13 -1.34 1.02
N ALA A 137 6.34 -0.32 1.37
CA ALA A 137 4.95 -0.45 1.80
C ALA A 137 4.07 -1.06 0.71
N LEU A 138 4.21 -0.59 -0.53
CA LEU A 138 3.51 -1.13 -1.70
C LEU A 138 3.85 -2.61 -1.91
N ALA A 139 5.12 -2.97 -1.90
CA ALA A 139 5.57 -4.34 -2.10
C ALA A 139 5.06 -5.27 -0.98
N LEU A 140 5.21 -4.86 0.28
CA LEU A 140 4.76 -5.62 1.44
C LEU A 140 3.24 -5.81 1.43
N GLY A 141 2.48 -4.73 1.17
CA GLY A 141 1.02 -4.78 1.03
C GLY A 141 0.59 -5.71 -0.10
N SER A 142 1.24 -5.63 -1.27
CA SER A 142 0.97 -6.50 -2.41
C SER A 142 1.24 -7.98 -2.10
N PHE A 143 2.35 -8.29 -1.45
CA PHE A 143 2.67 -9.69 -1.09
C PHE A 143 1.66 -10.25 -0.10
N LEU A 144 1.26 -9.47 0.90
CA LEU A 144 0.26 -9.87 1.88
C LEU A 144 -1.12 -10.03 1.23
N ALA A 145 -1.53 -9.08 0.40
CA ALA A 145 -2.79 -9.16 -0.35
C ALA A 145 -2.87 -10.42 -1.18
N LEU A 146 -1.85 -10.69 -2.00
CA LEU A 146 -1.82 -11.85 -2.86
C LEU A 146 -1.76 -13.15 -2.06
N ALA A 147 -0.98 -13.18 -0.96
CA ALA A 147 -0.95 -14.33 -0.07
C ALA A 147 -2.32 -14.67 0.52
N VAL A 148 -3.16 -13.66 0.80
CA VAL A 148 -4.52 -13.82 1.33
C VAL A 148 -5.52 -14.13 0.20
N VAL A 149 -5.55 -13.27 -0.82
CA VAL A 149 -6.57 -13.30 -1.90
C VAL A 149 -6.50 -14.59 -2.73
N LEU A 150 -5.30 -15.13 -2.96
CA LEU A 150 -5.13 -16.38 -3.69
C LEU A 150 -5.69 -17.61 -2.93
N ARG A 151 -5.92 -17.50 -1.62
CA ARG A 151 -6.54 -18.56 -0.80
C ARG A 151 -8.05 -18.42 -0.70
N ILE A 152 -8.62 -17.29 -1.11
CA ILE A 152 -10.08 -17.07 -1.06
C ILE A 152 -10.74 -17.76 -2.25
N ARG A 153 -11.55 -18.78 -1.97
CA ARG A 153 -12.28 -19.55 -2.98
C ARG A 153 -13.38 -18.73 -3.64
N ASN A 154 -14.16 -17.97 -2.86
CA ASN A 154 -15.25 -17.15 -3.39
C ASN A 154 -14.76 -15.70 -3.58
N PRO A 155 -14.57 -15.23 -4.83
CA PRO A 155 -14.08 -13.88 -5.10
C PRO A 155 -14.97 -12.76 -4.54
N MET A 156 -16.25 -13.00 -4.30
CA MET A 156 -17.18 -12.05 -3.66
C MET A 156 -16.76 -11.66 -2.25
N ASN A 157 -15.99 -12.53 -1.56
CA ASN A 157 -15.53 -12.29 -0.19
C ASN A 157 -14.22 -11.52 -0.12
N ILE A 158 -13.58 -11.19 -1.24
CA ILE A 158 -12.26 -10.54 -1.24
C ILE A 158 -12.33 -9.17 -0.56
N SER A 159 -13.28 -8.32 -0.95
CA SER A 159 -13.44 -7.00 -0.31
C SER A 159 -13.83 -7.12 1.17
N ALA A 160 -14.60 -8.14 1.55
CA ALA A 160 -14.96 -8.41 2.94
C ALA A 160 -13.74 -8.80 3.80
N VAL A 161 -12.63 -9.22 3.20
CA VAL A 161 -11.37 -9.54 3.88
C VAL A 161 -10.36 -8.40 3.76
N THR A 162 -10.17 -7.83 2.56
CA THR A 162 -9.14 -6.79 2.33
C THR A 162 -9.47 -5.47 3.04
N ASN A 163 -10.75 -5.04 3.05
CA ASN A 163 -11.14 -3.78 3.70
C ASN A 163 -10.91 -3.79 5.22
N PRO A 164 -11.36 -4.80 6.00
CA PRO A 164 -11.03 -4.88 7.42
C PRO A 164 -9.53 -5.02 7.66
N LEU A 165 -8.82 -5.81 6.84
CA LEU A 165 -7.38 -5.99 6.97
C LEU A 165 -6.64 -4.65 6.74
N TYR A 166 -7.06 -3.86 5.74
CA TYR A 166 -6.53 -2.51 5.53
C TYR A 166 -6.79 -1.61 6.75
N SER A 167 -8.03 -1.60 7.27
CA SER A 167 -8.39 -0.78 8.43
C SER A 167 -7.61 -1.18 9.68
N LEU A 168 -7.48 -2.48 9.94
CA LEU A 168 -6.73 -3.04 11.08
C LEU A 168 -5.23 -2.75 10.98
N THR A 169 -4.68 -2.62 9.78
CA THR A 169 -3.25 -2.37 9.58
C THR A 169 -2.90 -0.90 9.31
N THR A 170 -3.89 0.00 9.16
CA THR A 170 -3.65 1.40 8.82
C THR A 170 -4.25 2.36 9.85
N ILE A 171 -5.49 2.11 10.30
CA ILE A 171 -6.20 3.02 11.20
C ILE A 171 -5.90 2.69 12.66
N LEU A 172 -5.91 1.41 13.01
CA LEU A 172 -5.69 0.98 14.39
C LEU A 172 -4.23 1.16 14.84
N PRO A 173 -3.19 0.82 14.04
CA PRO A 173 -1.80 1.06 14.41
C PRO A 173 -1.45 2.56 14.33
N PRO A 174 -0.33 2.97 14.97
CA PRO A 174 0.11 4.37 15.01
C PRO A 174 0.72 4.82 13.67
N VAL A 175 -0.08 4.76 12.59
CA VAL A 175 0.29 5.33 11.30
C VAL A 175 -0.02 6.82 11.29
N TYR A 176 -1.27 7.20 11.48
CA TYR A 176 -1.73 8.61 11.43
C TYR A 176 -1.50 9.39 12.71
N TYR A 177 -1.08 8.75 13.78
CA TYR A 177 -0.73 9.38 15.06
C TYR A 177 0.60 8.80 15.56
N PRO A 178 1.37 9.55 16.36
CA PRO A 178 2.66 9.07 16.86
C PRO A 178 2.47 7.92 17.87
N MET A 179 3.39 6.98 17.87
CA MET A 179 3.34 5.81 18.78
C MET A 179 3.45 6.25 20.25
N SER A 180 4.04 7.43 20.53
CA SER A 180 4.10 8.02 21.87
C SER A 180 2.72 8.32 22.47
N ALA A 181 1.69 8.50 21.64
CA ALA A 181 0.31 8.71 22.10
C ALA A 181 -0.35 7.46 22.68
N LEU A 182 0.21 6.26 22.44
CA LEU A 182 -0.33 5.02 22.97
C LEU A 182 0.20 4.72 24.37
N PRO A 183 -0.62 4.14 25.29
CA PRO A 183 -0.16 3.51 26.51
C PRO A 183 0.84 2.37 26.21
N GLN A 184 1.80 2.17 27.12
CA GLN A 184 2.91 1.25 26.89
C GLN A 184 2.50 -0.19 26.46
N PRO A 185 1.48 -0.84 27.02
CA PRO A 185 1.06 -2.15 26.53
C PRO A 185 0.58 -2.15 25.08
N LEU A 186 -0.11 -1.07 24.63
CA LEU A 186 -0.59 -0.96 23.27
C LEU A 186 0.52 -0.66 22.28
N ARG A 187 1.63 -0.03 22.70
CA ARG A 187 2.81 0.15 21.86
C ARG A 187 3.41 -1.18 21.43
N LEU A 188 3.48 -2.16 22.33
CA LEU A 188 3.96 -3.51 22.00
C LEU A 188 3.06 -4.21 20.99
N LEU A 189 1.73 -4.09 21.16
CA LEU A 189 0.77 -4.62 20.19
C LEU A 189 0.87 -3.92 18.83
N ALA A 190 1.14 -2.62 18.81
CA ALA A 190 1.31 -1.86 17.58
C ALA A 190 2.49 -2.37 16.73
N LEU A 191 3.56 -2.90 17.36
CA LEU A 191 4.70 -3.50 16.64
C LEU A 191 4.33 -4.75 15.86
N ALA A 192 3.21 -5.40 16.18
CA ALA A 192 2.68 -6.52 15.41
C ALA A 192 2.04 -6.09 14.09
N SER A 193 1.86 -4.79 13.84
CA SER A 193 1.38 -4.32 12.54
C SER A 193 2.52 -4.08 11.56
N PRO A 194 2.38 -4.54 10.30
CA PRO A 194 3.40 -4.31 9.26
C PRO A 194 3.62 -2.84 8.89
N THR A 195 2.63 -1.99 9.12
CA THR A 195 2.70 -0.56 8.79
C THR A 195 3.38 0.28 9.86
N THR A 196 3.39 -0.16 11.12
CA THR A 196 4.03 0.57 12.22
C THR A 196 5.51 0.87 11.95
N PRO A 197 6.37 -0.12 11.64
CA PRO A 197 7.77 0.16 11.38
C PRO A 197 7.98 1.05 10.16
N LEU A 198 7.13 0.98 9.15
CA LEU A 198 7.21 1.86 7.97
C LEU A 198 6.86 3.31 8.31
N ALA A 199 5.82 3.52 9.15
CA ALA A 199 5.46 4.85 9.64
C ALA A 199 6.55 5.44 10.55
N GLU A 200 7.19 4.63 11.40
CA GLU A 200 8.33 5.05 12.21
C GLU A 200 9.53 5.43 11.34
N LEU A 201 9.87 4.65 10.31
CA LEU A 201 10.92 5.01 9.35
C LEU A 201 10.62 6.33 8.62
N ALA A 202 9.36 6.58 8.26
CA ALA A 202 8.95 7.84 7.63
C ALA A 202 9.14 9.03 8.58
N ARG A 203 8.82 8.87 9.88
CA ARG A 203 9.05 9.88 10.92
C ARG A 203 10.54 10.14 11.12
N LEU A 204 11.34 9.08 11.23
CA LEU A 204 12.81 9.16 11.35
C LEU A 204 13.44 9.89 10.15
N ALA A 205 13.00 9.58 8.95
CA ALA A 205 13.53 10.16 7.73
C ALA A 205 13.19 11.66 7.59
N THR A 206 11.99 12.06 7.99
CA THR A 206 11.46 13.41 7.69
C THR A 206 11.45 14.36 8.90
N GLY A 207 11.54 13.83 10.12
CA GLY A 207 11.36 14.62 11.34
C GLY A 207 9.97 15.23 11.48
N ALA A 208 8.96 14.71 10.77
CA ALA A 208 7.60 15.26 10.77
C ALA A 208 6.85 15.03 12.09
N ALA A 209 7.27 14.03 12.87
CA ALA A 209 6.80 13.74 14.22
C ALA A 209 7.88 12.95 14.97
N GLU A 210 7.69 12.83 16.30
CA GLU A 210 8.55 12.00 17.14
C GLU A 210 8.47 10.53 16.76
N ALA A 211 9.60 9.88 16.56
CA ALA A 211 9.72 8.43 16.36
C ALA A 211 10.05 7.74 17.69
N CYS A 212 9.42 6.61 17.96
CA CYS A 212 9.63 5.83 19.17
C CYS A 212 10.59 4.66 18.99
N LEU A 213 10.82 4.24 17.74
CA LEU A 213 11.79 3.20 17.40
C LEU A 213 13.11 3.80 16.96
N ASP A 214 14.20 3.13 17.30
CA ASP A 214 15.48 3.43 16.66
C ASP A 214 15.49 2.93 15.21
N PRO A 215 16.35 3.52 14.35
CA PRO A 215 16.39 3.18 12.91
C PRO A 215 16.65 1.69 12.64
N ALA A 216 17.50 1.03 13.44
CA ALA A 216 17.84 -0.37 13.22
C ALA A 216 16.67 -1.29 13.57
N ALA A 217 15.95 -1.01 14.68
CA ALA A 217 14.75 -1.76 15.06
C ALA A 217 13.64 -1.58 14.02
N ALA A 218 13.38 -0.36 13.55
CA ALA A 218 12.37 -0.08 12.55
C ALA A 218 12.68 -0.77 11.20
N LEU A 219 13.94 -0.72 10.74
CA LEU A 219 14.38 -1.44 9.54
C LEU A 219 14.30 -2.95 9.70
N GLY A 220 14.72 -3.48 10.84
CA GLY A 220 14.67 -4.92 11.14
C GLY A 220 13.25 -5.46 11.12
N LEU A 221 12.30 -4.75 11.75
CA LEU A 221 10.89 -5.11 11.75
C LEU A 221 10.25 -5.01 10.35
N ALA A 222 10.56 -3.96 9.60
CA ALA A 222 10.07 -3.80 8.22
C ALA A 222 10.60 -4.93 7.32
N ALA A 223 11.89 -5.27 7.42
CA ALA A 223 12.50 -6.37 6.68
C ALA A 223 11.89 -7.73 7.10
N ALA A 224 11.66 -7.97 8.38
CA ALA A 224 11.02 -9.18 8.87
C ALA A 224 9.61 -9.33 8.28
N TRP A 225 8.80 -8.28 8.28
CA TRP A 225 7.48 -8.30 7.67
C TRP A 225 7.53 -8.55 6.17
N LEU A 226 8.48 -7.93 5.45
CA LEU A 226 8.66 -8.14 4.01
C LEU A 226 9.01 -9.60 3.71
N LEU A 227 9.91 -10.19 4.48
CA LEU A 227 10.28 -11.61 4.36
C LEU A 227 9.11 -12.54 4.67
N LEU A 228 8.39 -12.29 5.77
CA LEU A 228 7.22 -13.09 6.15
C LEU A 228 6.13 -13.05 5.08
N SER A 229 5.82 -11.86 4.54
CA SER A 229 4.83 -11.71 3.48
C SER A 229 5.27 -12.38 2.17
N ALA A 230 6.55 -12.30 1.81
CA ALA A 230 7.11 -12.97 0.65
C ALA A 230 7.07 -14.51 0.79
N VAL A 231 7.39 -15.03 1.97
CA VAL A 231 7.27 -16.48 2.27
C VAL A 231 5.81 -16.93 2.23
N ALA A 232 4.91 -16.15 2.83
CA ALA A 232 3.47 -16.43 2.79
C ALA A 232 2.92 -16.43 1.36
N LEU A 233 3.37 -15.50 0.53
CA LEU A 233 3.03 -15.44 -0.89
C LEU A 233 3.54 -16.67 -1.63
N LYS A 234 4.82 -17.05 -1.45
CA LYS A 234 5.40 -18.23 -2.10
C LYS A 234 4.56 -19.49 -1.85
N GLY A 235 4.02 -19.65 -0.65
CA GLY A 235 3.14 -20.77 -0.29
C GLY A 235 1.71 -20.67 -0.87
N ALA A 236 1.31 -19.51 -1.42
CA ALA A 236 0.00 -19.29 -2.02
C ALA A 236 0.04 -19.30 -3.55
N LEU A 237 1.22 -19.18 -4.15
CA LEU A 237 1.38 -19.07 -5.59
C LEU A 237 1.00 -20.39 -6.28
N LYS A 238 -0.15 -20.37 -6.95
CA LYS A 238 -0.57 -21.39 -7.92
C LYS A 238 -0.93 -20.66 -9.20
N TRP A 239 -0.37 -21.10 -10.32
CA TRP A 239 -0.71 -20.57 -11.64
C TRP A 239 -1.35 -21.67 -12.44
N GLY A 240 -2.65 -21.58 -12.62
CA GLY A 240 -3.47 -22.57 -13.31
C GLY A 240 -4.95 -22.24 -13.16
N LEU A 241 -5.78 -22.97 -13.91
CA LEU A 241 -7.22 -22.96 -13.71
C LEU A 241 -7.50 -23.71 -12.40
N GLU A 242 -8.34 -23.13 -11.53
CA GLU A 242 -8.82 -23.83 -10.35
C GLU A 242 -9.93 -24.81 -10.80
N ASP A 243 -9.79 -26.09 -10.44
CA ASP A 243 -10.80 -27.12 -10.61
C ASP A 243 -12.01 -26.90 -9.68
#